data_0c94ae16675df066022e60e31144c577
#
_entry.id   0c94ae16675df066022e60e31144c577
#
_cell.length_a   1.000
_cell.length_b   1.000
_cell.length_c   1.000
_cell.angle_alpha   90.00
_cell.angle_beta   90.00
_cell.angle_gamma   90.00
#
_symmetry.space_group_name_H-M   'P 1'
#
loop_
_entity.id
_entity.type
_entity.pdbx_description
1 polymer ?
#
loop_
_entity_poly.entity_id
_entity_poly.type
_entity_poly.pdbx_seq_one_letter_code
_entity_poly.pdbx_strand_id
1 'polypeptide(L)'
;MDYKDLDTVIESQVKFVKENSNSISNRVNILNSLLLAIKHNESKIYRALKEDLNKHEFESFLTEILLVKKEIKLFIKKLKNWSKKKRVKGSILNFPSQNYLIPEPYGNVLIITPWNYPFQLSLTPLIGAIAAGNAVVIKPSELAPSTSRVLKELIDSVFPMNIATVVEGDANVAKYLLDKKWDYIFFTGSTRIGKIIAEKAAKNLTPITLELGGKSPCIVCLLYTSPSPRDWL
;
A
#
# COMPACT_ATOMS: atom_id res chain seq x y z
N MET A 1 -4.48 -18.86 2.40
CA MET A 1 -4.25 -19.05 0.95
C MET A 1 -3.03 -19.94 0.82
N ASP A 2 -3.13 -21.04 0.10
CA ASP A 2 -1.96 -21.92 -0.20
C ASP A 2 -1.01 -21.21 -1.17
N TYR A 3 0.25 -21.61 -1.21
CA TYR A 3 1.25 -21.01 -2.12
C TYR A 3 0.89 -21.18 -3.60
N LYS A 4 0.25 -22.31 -3.97
CA LYS A 4 -0.25 -22.53 -5.34
C LYS A 4 -1.36 -21.56 -5.73
N ASP A 5 -2.30 -21.31 -4.82
CA ASP A 5 -3.37 -20.33 -5.03
C ASP A 5 -2.80 -18.93 -5.23
N LEU A 6 -1.75 -18.59 -4.43
CA LEU A 6 -1.08 -17.31 -4.54
C LEU A 6 -0.38 -17.13 -5.88
N ASP A 7 0.28 -18.16 -6.40
CA ASP A 7 0.88 -18.12 -7.74
C ASP A 7 -0.17 -17.88 -8.82
N THR A 8 -1.30 -18.59 -8.75
CA THR A 8 -2.43 -18.39 -9.67
C THR A 8 -2.96 -16.96 -9.63
N VAL A 9 -3.07 -16.36 -8.44
CA VAL A 9 -3.50 -14.96 -8.28
C VAL A 9 -2.48 -14.03 -8.92
N ILE A 10 -1.18 -14.19 -8.65
CA ILE A 10 -0.11 -13.37 -9.24
C ILE A 10 -0.13 -13.46 -10.77
N GLU A 11 -0.27 -14.64 -11.34
CA GLU A 11 -0.37 -14.85 -12.79
C GLU A 11 -1.60 -14.15 -13.38
N SER A 12 -2.75 -14.22 -12.69
CA SER A 12 -3.98 -13.54 -13.13
C SER A 12 -3.81 -12.01 -13.10
N GLN A 13 -3.08 -11.47 -12.13
CA GLN A 13 -2.75 -10.05 -12.03
C GLN A 13 -1.82 -9.60 -13.15
N VAL A 14 -0.79 -10.37 -13.46
CA VAL A 14 0.11 -10.11 -14.61
C VAL A 14 -0.66 -10.09 -15.92
N LYS A 15 -1.59 -11.03 -16.11
CA LYS A 15 -2.46 -11.07 -17.30
C LYS A 15 -3.35 -9.84 -17.38
N PHE A 16 -4.02 -9.47 -16.28
CA PHE A 16 -4.89 -8.29 -16.19
C PHE A 16 -4.17 -7.00 -16.60
N VAL A 17 -2.95 -6.80 -16.12
CA VAL A 17 -2.16 -5.61 -16.45
C VAL A 17 -1.76 -5.59 -17.91
N LYS A 18 -1.35 -6.73 -18.49
CA LYS A 18 -0.99 -6.84 -19.90
C LYS A 18 -2.16 -6.54 -20.84
N GLU A 19 -3.36 -6.93 -20.48
CA GLU A 19 -4.57 -6.69 -21.27
C GLU A 19 -5.03 -5.22 -21.22
N ASN A 20 -4.37 -4.38 -20.40
CA ASN A 20 -4.60 -2.92 -20.26
C ASN A 20 -6.08 -2.54 -20.08
N SER A 21 -6.84 -3.39 -19.38
CA SER A 21 -8.30 -3.32 -19.29
C SER A 21 -8.81 -2.27 -18.27
N ASN A 22 -7.90 -1.53 -17.59
CA ASN A 22 -8.27 -0.67 -16.47
C ASN A 22 -8.36 0.82 -16.87
N SER A 23 -9.49 1.22 -17.47
CA SER A 23 -9.74 2.62 -17.85
C SER A 23 -9.71 3.57 -16.64
N ILE A 24 -9.42 4.85 -16.87
CA ILE A 24 -9.45 5.90 -15.83
C ILE A 24 -10.81 5.94 -15.14
N SER A 25 -11.91 5.81 -15.90
CA SER A 25 -13.27 5.77 -15.34
C SER A 25 -13.46 4.59 -14.38
N ASN A 26 -12.99 3.41 -14.77
CA ASN A 26 -13.06 2.22 -13.92
C ASN A 26 -12.25 2.38 -12.62
N ARG A 27 -11.04 2.94 -12.71
CA ARG A 27 -10.21 3.25 -11.52
C ARG A 27 -10.89 4.22 -10.56
N VAL A 28 -11.54 5.26 -11.08
CA VAL A 28 -12.32 6.20 -10.28
C VAL A 28 -13.51 5.51 -9.62
N ASN A 29 -14.23 4.64 -10.33
CA ASN A 29 -15.35 3.88 -9.79
C ASN A 29 -14.90 2.95 -8.65
N ILE A 30 -13.81 2.23 -8.84
CA ILE A 30 -13.24 1.34 -7.80
C ILE A 30 -12.83 2.14 -6.57
N LEU A 31 -12.18 3.31 -6.74
CA LEU A 31 -11.81 4.17 -5.61
C LEU A 31 -13.04 4.71 -4.87
N ASN A 32 -14.13 5.03 -5.56
CA ASN A 32 -15.41 5.39 -4.94
C ASN A 32 -15.99 4.22 -4.14
N SER A 33 -15.97 3.00 -4.69
CA SER A 33 -16.42 1.80 -4.00
C SER A 33 -15.59 1.54 -2.74
N LEU A 34 -14.27 1.70 -2.80
CA LEU A 34 -13.38 1.59 -1.63
C LEU A 34 -13.74 2.63 -0.56
N LEU A 35 -13.99 3.89 -0.95
CA LEU A 35 -14.39 4.94 -0.02
C LEU A 35 -15.69 4.62 0.70
N LEU A 36 -16.68 4.07 -0.02
CA LEU A 36 -17.97 3.64 0.55
C LEU A 36 -17.78 2.43 1.47
N ALA A 37 -17.01 1.44 1.06
CA ALA A 37 -16.74 0.26 1.88
C ALA A 37 -16.02 0.62 3.18
N ILE A 38 -15.06 1.54 3.17
CA ILE A 38 -14.43 2.07 4.39
C ILE A 38 -15.46 2.73 5.30
N LYS A 39 -16.33 3.59 4.77
CA LYS A 39 -17.36 4.26 5.56
C LYS A 39 -18.32 3.27 6.24
N HIS A 40 -18.74 2.23 5.53
CA HIS A 40 -19.66 1.21 6.08
C HIS A 40 -18.99 0.31 7.12
N ASN A 41 -17.66 0.19 7.11
CA ASN A 41 -16.91 -0.69 8.01
C ASN A 41 -16.14 0.05 9.10
N GLU A 42 -16.35 1.37 9.32
CA GLU A 42 -15.59 2.15 10.31
C GLU A 42 -15.57 1.51 11.71
N SER A 43 -16.72 1.05 12.19
CA SER A 43 -16.82 0.40 13.51
C SER A 43 -16.01 -0.91 13.60
N LYS A 44 -15.92 -1.67 12.51
CA LYS A 44 -15.05 -2.86 12.46
C LYS A 44 -13.58 -2.48 12.49
N ILE A 45 -13.22 -1.43 11.74
CA ILE A 45 -11.84 -0.93 11.68
C ILE A 45 -11.40 -0.41 13.06
N TYR A 46 -12.25 0.38 13.75
CA TYR A 46 -11.96 0.85 15.11
C TYR A 46 -11.74 -0.30 16.09
N ARG A 47 -12.60 -1.32 16.03
CA ARG A 47 -12.47 -2.50 16.89
C ARG A 47 -11.16 -3.23 16.64
N ALA A 48 -10.81 -3.47 15.39
CA ALA A 48 -9.57 -4.15 15.02
C ALA A 48 -8.32 -3.38 15.47
N LEU A 49 -8.29 -2.06 15.28
CA LEU A 49 -7.19 -1.20 15.73
C LEU A 49 -7.08 -1.16 17.26
N LYS A 50 -8.21 -1.23 17.97
CA LYS A 50 -8.22 -1.34 19.43
C LYS A 50 -7.71 -2.70 19.90
N GLU A 51 -8.10 -3.79 19.24
CA GLU A 51 -7.65 -5.14 19.57
C GLU A 51 -6.14 -5.31 19.36
N ASP A 52 -5.61 -4.82 18.22
CA ASP A 52 -4.21 -5.00 17.89
C ASP A 52 -3.28 -4.03 18.63
N LEU A 53 -3.69 -2.76 18.83
CA LEU A 53 -2.82 -1.67 19.24
C LEU A 53 -3.34 -0.87 20.44
N ASN A 54 -4.50 -1.24 20.98
CA ASN A 54 -5.22 -0.50 22.02
C ASN A 54 -5.47 0.99 21.67
N LYS A 55 -5.56 1.31 20.37
CA LYS A 55 -5.83 2.68 19.90
C LYS A 55 -7.25 3.11 20.25
N HIS A 56 -7.38 4.35 20.77
CA HIS A 56 -8.68 4.97 20.96
C HIS A 56 -9.34 5.29 19.60
N GLU A 57 -10.68 5.30 19.53
CA GLU A 57 -11.41 5.59 18.28
C GLU A 57 -11.02 6.91 17.64
N PHE A 58 -10.86 7.97 18.45
CA PHE A 58 -10.46 9.30 17.96
C PHE A 58 -9.06 9.28 17.34
N GLU A 59 -8.11 8.58 17.97
CA GLU A 59 -6.76 8.39 17.41
C GLU A 59 -6.83 7.60 16.10
N SER A 60 -7.54 6.48 16.10
CA SER A 60 -7.75 5.65 14.90
C SER A 60 -8.38 6.45 13.75
N PHE A 61 -9.37 7.29 14.07
CA PHE A 61 -9.98 8.18 13.08
C PHE A 61 -8.96 9.16 12.48
N LEU A 62 -8.25 9.90 13.32
CA LEU A 62 -7.34 10.98 12.87
C LEU A 62 -6.13 10.44 12.12
N THR A 63 -5.51 9.38 12.64
CA THR A 63 -4.20 8.92 12.17
C THR A 63 -4.30 7.86 11.07
N GLU A 64 -5.43 7.19 10.95
CA GLU A 64 -5.58 6.11 9.97
C GLU A 64 -6.75 6.37 9.00
N ILE A 65 -8.00 6.44 9.48
CA ILE A 65 -9.17 6.47 8.59
C ILE A 65 -9.30 7.78 7.82
N LEU A 66 -9.13 8.91 8.51
CA LEU A 66 -9.28 10.24 7.90
C LEU A 66 -8.26 10.47 6.79
N LEU A 67 -6.99 10.03 7.01
CA LEU A 67 -5.92 10.18 6.03
C LEU A 67 -6.23 9.37 4.77
N VAL A 68 -6.62 8.12 4.92
CA VAL A 68 -7.02 7.25 3.79
C VAL A 68 -8.20 7.84 3.03
N LYS A 69 -9.25 8.31 3.72
CA LYS A 69 -10.39 8.95 3.05
C LYS A 69 -10.02 10.23 2.30
N LYS A 70 -9.12 11.05 2.86
CA LYS A 70 -8.61 12.27 2.19
C LYS A 70 -7.83 11.90 0.94
N GLU A 71 -6.98 10.88 1.03
CA GLU A 71 -6.17 10.40 -0.08
C GLU A 71 -7.06 9.90 -1.22
N ILE A 72 -8.01 9.02 -0.94
CA ILE A 72 -8.97 8.54 -1.97
C ILE A 72 -9.66 9.71 -2.68
N LYS A 73 -10.21 10.68 -1.92
CA LYS A 73 -10.89 11.84 -2.48
C LYS A 73 -9.97 12.69 -3.35
N LEU A 74 -8.71 12.85 -2.95
CA LEU A 74 -7.71 13.58 -3.73
C LEU A 74 -7.46 12.89 -5.07
N PHE A 75 -7.26 11.57 -5.06
CA PHE A 75 -7.02 10.78 -6.27
C PHE A 75 -8.25 10.80 -7.21
N ILE A 76 -9.45 10.59 -6.69
CA ILE A 76 -10.69 10.70 -7.49
C ILE A 76 -10.76 12.06 -8.21
N LYS A 77 -10.47 13.15 -7.50
CA LYS A 77 -10.51 14.53 -8.04
C LYS A 77 -9.43 14.78 -9.08
N LYS A 78 -8.24 14.23 -8.92
CA LYS A 78 -7.04 14.60 -9.69
C LYS A 78 -6.65 13.59 -10.75
N LEU A 79 -7.07 12.32 -10.64
CA LEU A 79 -6.61 11.21 -11.48
C LEU A 79 -6.72 11.51 -12.97
N LYS A 80 -7.87 11.99 -13.44
CA LYS A 80 -8.08 12.33 -14.85
C LYS A 80 -7.05 13.34 -15.38
N ASN A 81 -6.61 14.28 -14.53
CA ASN A 81 -5.61 15.27 -14.92
C ASN A 81 -4.19 14.72 -14.87
N TRP A 82 -3.87 13.90 -13.87
CA TRP A 82 -2.56 13.28 -13.72
C TRP A 82 -2.26 12.25 -14.81
N SER A 83 -3.28 11.56 -15.30
CA SER A 83 -3.16 10.54 -16.36
C SER A 83 -3.10 11.12 -17.78
N LYS A 84 -3.16 12.45 -17.94
CA LYS A 84 -3.10 13.07 -19.28
C LYS A 84 -1.71 12.98 -19.88
N LYS A 85 -1.67 12.60 -21.15
CA LYS A 85 -0.51 12.78 -22.00
C LYS A 85 -0.12 14.27 -22.04
N LYS A 86 1.15 14.59 -21.78
CA LYS A 86 1.67 15.97 -21.79
C LYS A 86 2.66 16.15 -22.93
N ARG A 87 2.43 17.16 -23.76
CA ARG A 87 3.41 17.56 -24.78
C ARG A 87 4.60 18.23 -24.10
N VAL A 88 5.82 17.85 -24.49
CA VAL A 88 7.06 18.44 -24.03
C VAL A 88 7.84 19.03 -25.20
N LYS A 89 8.68 20.03 -24.95
CA LYS A 89 9.53 20.62 -26.00
C LYS A 89 10.52 19.59 -26.52
N GLY A 90 10.61 19.45 -27.83
CA GLY A 90 11.63 18.67 -28.50
C GLY A 90 12.90 19.50 -28.78
N SER A 91 13.99 18.79 -29.03
CA SER A 91 15.19 19.42 -29.58
C SER A 91 14.99 19.81 -31.06
N ILE A 92 15.61 20.90 -31.50
CA ILE A 92 15.61 21.28 -32.91
C ILE A 92 16.23 20.21 -33.81
N LEU A 93 17.14 19.42 -33.26
CA LEU A 93 17.79 18.29 -33.94
C LEU A 93 16.81 17.17 -34.35
N ASN A 94 15.66 17.09 -33.68
CA ASN A 94 14.63 16.10 -33.94
C ASN A 94 13.42 16.70 -34.70
N PHE A 95 13.57 17.90 -35.25
CA PHE A 95 12.50 18.50 -36.09
C PHE A 95 12.23 17.65 -37.34
N PRO A 96 10.95 17.35 -37.69
CA PRO A 96 9.69 17.85 -37.13
C PRO A 96 8.99 16.99 -36.08
N SER A 97 9.71 16.39 -35.15
CA SER A 97 9.17 15.48 -34.12
C SER A 97 8.21 16.17 -33.12
N GLN A 98 7.29 15.37 -32.57
CA GLN A 98 6.45 15.76 -31.44
C GLN A 98 6.75 14.83 -30.25
N ASN A 99 7.14 15.41 -29.12
CA ASN A 99 7.53 14.67 -27.94
C ASN A 99 6.44 14.74 -26.86
N TYR A 100 6.23 13.62 -26.18
CA TYR A 100 5.19 13.49 -25.16
C TYR A 100 5.71 12.74 -23.95
N LEU A 101 5.16 13.08 -22.80
CA LEU A 101 5.26 12.35 -21.55
C LEU A 101 3.94 11.64 -21.33
N ILE A 102 3.96 10.32 -21.27
CA ILE A 102 2.79 9.48 -21.12
C ILE A 102 2.94 8.71 -19.80
N PRO A 103 2.06 8.90 -18.80
CA PRO A 103 2.06 8.09 -17.59
C PRO A 103 1.60 6.67 -17.91
N GLU A 104 2.36 5.66 -17.44
CA GLU A 104 2.05 4.24 -17.58
C GLU A 104 2.14 3.55 -16.22
N PRO A 105 1.34 2.49 -15.95
CA PRO A 105 1.50 1.67 -14.75
C PRO A 105 2.81 0.90 -14.79
N TYR A 106 3.38 0.60 -13.63
CA TYR A 106 4.51 -0.31 -13.52
C TYR A 106 4.12 -1.74 -13.90
N GLY A 107 2.97 -2.20 -13.43
CA GLY A 107 2.54 -3.57 -13.62
C GLY A 107 1.97 -4.21 -12.37
N ASN A 108 2.54 -5.33 -11.93
CA ASN A 108 2.16 -6.02 -10.71
C ASN A 108 3.02 -5.53 -9.52
N VAL A 109 2.38 -5.01 -8.48
CA VAL A 109 3.00 -4.33 -7.35
C VAL A 109 2.85 -5.15 -6.08
N LEU A 110 3.96 -5.33 -5.35
CA LEU A 110 3.94 -5.86 -3.99
C LEU A 110 4.03 -4.71 -2.97
N ILE A 111 3.09 -4.67 -2.03
CA ILE A 111 3.08 -3.74 -0.90
C ILE A 111 3.25 -4.52 0.39
N ILE A 112 4.33 -4.25 1.14
CA ILE A 112 4.60 -4.86 2.45
C ILE A 112 4.55 -3.78 3.51
N THR A 113 3.72 -3.96 4.55
CA THR A 113 3.39 -2.90 5.50
C THR A 113 3.64 -3.28 6.95
N PRO A 114 3.93 -2.31 7.82
CA PRO A 114 4.21 -2.52 9.23
C PRO A 114 2.94 -2.60 10.09
N TRP A 115 3.13 -2.78 11.39
CA TRP A 115 2.06 -2.95 12.37
C TRP A 115 1.60 -1.64 13.06
N ASN A 116 2.39 -0.56 13.04
CA ASN A 116 2.14 0.64 13.84
C ASN A 116 0.98 1.51 13.36
N TYR A 117 0.77 1.61 12.04
CA TYR A 117 -0.37 2.23 11.39
C TYR A 117 -0.87 1.28 10.28
N PRO A 118 -1.38 0.09 10.66
CA PRO A 118 -1.56 -1.02 9.73
C PRO A 118 -2.62 -0.75 8.66
N PHE A 119 -3.65 0.01 8.98
CA PHE A 119 -4.70 0.35 8.03
C PHE A 119 -4.25 1.44 7.05
N GLN A 120 -3.73 2.55 7.55
CA GLN A 120 -3.31 3.69 6.73
C GLN A 120 -2.12 3.33 5.83
N LEU A 121 -1.08 2.69 6.38
CA LEU A 121 0.13 2.35 5.61
C LEU A 121 -0.10 1.21 4.60
N SER A 122 -1.19 0.46 4.72
CA SER A 122 -1.61 -0.51 3.70
C SER A 122 -2.41 0.14 2.58
N LEU A 123 -3.35 1.02 2.92
CA LEU A 123 -4.29 1.57 1.93
C LEU A 123 -3.73 2.78 1.17
N THR A 124 -2.88 3.61 1.76
CA THR A 124 -2.31 4.77 1.05
C THR A 124 -1.50 4.34 -0.18
N PRO A 125 -0.54 3.41 -0.10
CA PRO A 125 0.16 2.95 -1.30
C PRO A 125 -0.74 2.16 -2.26
N LEU A 126 -1.73 1.40 -1.75
CA LEU A 126 -2.73 0.74 -2.60
C LEU A 126 -3.49 1.75 -3.45
N ILE A 127 -3.98 2.85 -2.86
CA ILE A 127 -4.73 3.90 -3.58
C ILE A 127 -3.90 4.44 -4.74
N GLY A 128 -2.62 4.76 -4.48
CA GLY A 128 -1.70 5.22 -5.51
C GLY A 128 -1.48 4.20 -6.62
N ALA A 129 -1.25 2.94 -6.26
CA ALA A 129 -1.02 1.85 -7.20
C ALA A 129 -2.25 1.58 -8.10
N ILE A 130 -3.45 1.48 -7.51
CA ILE A 130 -4.71 1.29 -8.25
C ILE A 130 -5.01 2.49 -9.15
N ALA A 131 -4.83 3.71 -8.65
CA ALA A 131 -5.02 4.91 -9.44
C ALA A 131 -4.09 4.98 -10.65
N ALA A 132 -2.85 4.53 -10.52
CA ALA A 132 -1.90 4.42 -11.62
C ALA A 132 -2.26 3.30 -12.63
N GLY A 133 -3.10 2.33 -12.24
CA GLY A 133 -3.55 1.21 -13.09
C GLY A 133 -2.81 -0.10 -12.87
N ASN A 134 -2.09 -0.22 -11.77
CA ASN A 134 -1.39 -1.43 -11.39
C ASN A 134 -2.34 -2.49 -10.80
N ALA A 135 -1.91 -3.74 -10.82
CA ALA A 135 -2.44 -4.79 -9.95
C ALA A 135 -1.59 -4.87 -8.66
N VAL A 136 -2.18 -5.31 -7.56
CA VAL A 136 -1.55 -5.17 -6.23
C VAL A 136 -1.71 -6.43 -5.38
N VAL A 137 -0.62 -6.85 -4.77
CA VAL A 137 -0.63 -7.79 -3.63
C VAL A 137 -0.20 -7.01 -2.39
N ILE A 138 -1.01 -7.05 -1.32
CA ILE A 138 -0.69 -6.45 -0.02
C ILE A 138 -0.33 -7.55 0.96
N LYS A 139 0.82 -7.46 1.58
CA LYS A 139 1.22 -8.30 2.73
C LYS A 139 1.26 -7.43 3.99
N PRO A 140 0.17 -7.40 4.79
CA PRO A 140 0.16 -6.68 6.06
C PRO A 140 1.02 -7.40 7.10
N SER A 141 1.32 -6.70 8.20
CA SER A 141 2.10 -7.28 9.29
C SER A 141 1.30 -8.33 10.07
N GLU A 142 1.92 -9.44 10.39
CA GLU A 142 1.40 -10.48 11.28
C GLU A 142 1.22 -10.02 12.74
N LEU A 143 1.83 -8.90 13.11
CA LEU A 143 1.70 -8.28 14.44
C LEU A 143 0.42 -7.45 14.60
N ALA A 144 -0.38 -7.29 13.54
CA ALA A 144 -1.68 -6.64 13.56
C ALA A 144 -2.74 -7.55 12.91
N PRO A 145 -3.03 -8.72 13.49
CA PRO A 145 -3.86 -9.75 12.84
C PRO A 145 -5.32 -9.35 12.69
N SER A 146 -5.91 -8.63 13.63
CA SER A 146 -7.31 -8.18 13.55
C SER A 146 -7.48 -7.14 12.45
N THR A 147 -6.55 -6.19 12.34
CA THR A 147 -6.56 -5.19 11.27
C THR A 147 -6.27 -5.84 9.91
N SER A 148 -5.36 -6.81 9.83
CA SER A 148 -5.06 -7.55 8.59
C SER A 148 -6.29 -8.29 8.06
N ARG A 149 -7.07 -8.92 8.95
CA ARG A 149 -8.33 -9.58 8.59
C ARG A 149 -9.36 -8.60 8.06
N VAL A 150 -9.55 -7.47 8.74
CA VAL A 150 -10.48 -6.42 8.28
C VAL A 150 -10.03 -5.83 6.94
N LEU A 151 -8.73 -5.61 6.73
CA LEU A 151 -8.18 -5.20 5.44
C LEU A 151 -8.51 -6.22 4.35
N LYS A 152 -8.32 -7.51 4.63
CA LYS A 152 -8.63 -8.57 3.68
C LYS A 152 -10.12 -8.58 3.31
N GLU A 153 -11.02 -8.57 4.30
CA GLU A 153 -12.48 -8.52 4.06
C GLU A 153 -12.86 -7.29 3.22
N LEU A 154 -12.29 -6.13 3.54
CA LEU A 154 -12.55 -4.88 2.83
C LEU A 154 -12.10 -4.96 1.37
N ILE A 155 -10.88 -5.42 1.12
CA ILE A 155 -10.31 -5.53 -0.23
C ILE A 155 -11.07 -6.57 -1.05
N ASP A 156 -11.35 -7.74 -0.50
CA ASP A 156 -12.10 -8.81 -1.18
C ASP A 156 -13.54 -8.36 -1.52
N SER A 157 -14.13 -7.44 -0.76
CA SER A 157 -15.48 -6.89 -1.04
C SER A 157 -15.50 -5.86 -2.18
N VAL A 158 -14.37 -5.26 -2.51
CA VAL A 158 -14.28 -4.14 -3.47
C VAL A 158 -13.58 -4.54 -4.76
N PHE A 159 -12.55 -5.39 -4.66
CA PHE A 159 -11.66 -5.71 -5.76
C PHE A 159 -11.76 -7.16 -6.17
N PRO A 160 -11.86 -7.47 -7.48
CA PRO A 160 -11.51 -8.78 -7.98
C PRO A 160 -10.05 -9.12 -7.64
N MET A 161 -9.75 -10.40 -7.37
CA MET A 161 -8.42 -10.87 -6.94
C MET A 161 -7.31 -10.57 -7.96
N ASN A 162 -7.66 -10.47 -9.24
CA ASN A 162 -6.74 -10.06 -10.31
C ASN A 162 -6.43 -8.56 -10.35
N ILE A 163 -7.08 -7.75 -9.50
CA ILE A 163 -6.77 -6.32 -9.35
C ILE A 163 -6.06 -6.06 -8.02
N ALA A 164 -6.62 -6.53 -6.91
CA ALA A 164 -5.98 -6.38 -5.61
C ALA A 164 -6.32 -7.55 -4.70
N THR A 165 -5.33 -8.02 -3.92
CA THR A 165 -5.53 -9.06 -2.92
C THR A 165 -4.69 -8.80 -1.68
N VAL A 166 -5.17 -9.26 -0.52
CA VAL A 166 -4.44 -9.24 0.75
C VAL A 166 -3.98 -10.65 1.08
N VAL A 167 -2.70 -10.81 1.34
CA VAL A 167 -2.07 -12.07 1.71
C VAL A 167 -1.62 -11.99 3.16
N GLU A 168 -2.37 -12.61 4.05
CA GLU A 168 -2.01 -12.76 5.46
C GLU A 168 -0.94 -13.84 5.62
N GLY A 169 -0.13 -13.71 6.65
CA GLY A 169 0.89 -14.68 7.00
C GLY A 169 2.11 -14.07 7.65
N ASP A 170 3.04 -14.91 8.03
CA ASP A 170 4.27 -14.59 8.74
C ASP A 170 5.44 -14.16 7.81
N ALA A 171 6.63 -14.12 8.37
CA ALA A 171 7.86 -13.82 7.63
C ALA A 171 8.17 -14.82 6.51
N ASN A 172 7.68 -16.08 6.58
CA ASN A 172 7.90 -17.08 5.52
C ASN A 172 7.07 -16.73 4.28
N VAL A 173 5.84 -16.26 4.48
CA VAL A 173 4.98 -15.76 3.40
C VAL A 173 5.60 -14.51 2.76
N ALA A 174 6.12 -13.58 3.56
CA ALA A 174 6.82 -12.40 3.03
C ALA A 174 8.05 -12.80 2.20
N LYS A 175 8.84 -13.77 2.67
CA LYS A 175 9.99 -14.30 1.95
C LYS A 175 9.57 -14.95 0.62
N TYR A 176 8.52 -15.76 0.63
CA TYR A 176 7.97 -16.39 -0.57
C TYR A 176 7.54 -15.35 -1.61
N LEU A 177 6.82 -14.30 -1.19
CA LEU A 177 6.44 -13.20 -2.07
C LEU A 177 7.65 -12.47 -2.64
N LEU A 178 8.68 -12.22 -1.84
CA LEU A 178 9.92 -11.56 -2.29
C LEU A 178 10.76 -12.41 -3.25
N ASP A 179 10.56 -13.72 -3.30
CA ASP A 179 11.23 -14.60 -4.26
C ASP A 179 10.51 -14.61 -5.64
N LYS A 180 9.33 -14.00 -5.76
CA LYS A 180 8.63 -13.80 -7.04
C LYS A 180 9.13 -12.56 -7.78
N LYS A 181 8.85 -12.50 -9.08
CA LYS A 181 9.15 -11.32 -9.90
C LYS A 181 8.01 -10.31 -9.77
N TRP A 182 8.38 -9.09 -9.37
CA TRP A 182 7.47 -7.95 -9.28
C TRP A 182 7.94 -6.83 -10.21
N ASP A 183 6.99 -6.03 -10.69
CA ASP A 183 7.29 -4.83 -11.47
C ASP A 183 7.57 -3.61 -10.57
N TYR A 184 7.12 -3.67 -9.30
CA TYR A 184 7.41 -2.68 -8.28
C TYR A 184 7.22 -3.24 -6.87
N ILE A 185 8.06 -2.82 -5.91
CA ILE A 185 7.88 -3.17 -4.49
C ILE A 185 7.83 -1.90 -3.66
N PHE A 186 6.78 -1.76 -2.86
CA PHE A 186 6.64 -0.72 -1.85
C PHE A 186 6.73 -1.35 -0.46
N PHE A 187 7.68 -0.89 0.33
CA PHE A 187 7.92 -1.40 1.67
C PHE A 187 7.96 -0.28 2.70
N THR A 188 7.24 -0.46 3.81
CA THR A 188 7.36 0.37 5.01
C THR A 188 7.75 -0.52 6.18
N GLY A 189 8.83 -0.17 6.88
CA GLY A 189 9.30 -0.95 8.02
C GLY A 189 10.73 -0.65 8.46
N SER A 190 11.41 -1.64 9.06
CA SER A 190 12.76 -1.44 9.58
C SER A 190 13.82 -1.40 8.48
N THR A 191 14.89 -0.62 8.69
CA THR A 191 16.04 -0.54 7.79
C THR A 191 16.68 -1.92 7.54
N ARG A 192 16.69 -2.80 8.54
CA ARG A 192 17.21 -4.17 8.41
C ARG A 192 16.45 -4.98 7.36
N ILE A 193 15.12 -4.93 7.39
CA ILE A 193 14.28 -5.66 6.41
C ILE A 193 14.35 -4.95 5.05
N GLY A 194 14.37 -3.60 5.03
CA GLY A 194 14.51 -2.84 3.79
C GLY A 194 15.77 -3.22 2.99
N LYS A 195 16.89 -3.48 3.65
CA LYS A 195 18.12 -3.98 3.00
C LYS A 195 17.89 -5.34 2.32
N ILE A 196 17.23 -6.27 3.00
CA ILE A 196 16.91 -7.61 2.45
C ILE A 196 16.03 -7.47 1.21
N ILE A 197 15.02 -6.56 1.26
CA ILE A 197 14.14 -6.32 0.12
C ILE A 197 14.91 -5.73 -1.05
N ALA A 198 15.80 -4.76 -0.79
CA ALA A 198 16.64 -4.16 -1.83
C ALA A 198 17.53 -5.20 -2.53
N GLU A 199 18.16 -6.10 -1.78
CA GLU A 199 18.98 -7.20 -2.31
C GLU A 199 18.15 -8.15 -3.19
N LYS A 200 16.93 -8.49 -2.77
CA LYS A 200 16.01 -9.36 -3.52
C LYS A 200 15.54 -8.67 -4.80
N ALA A 201 15.11 -7.42 -4.71
CA ALA A 201 14.62 -6.63 -5.84
C ALA A 201 15.71 -6.42 -6.90
N ALA A 202 16.96 -6.21 -6.49
CA ALA A 202 18.09 -6.01 -7.38
C ALA A 202 18.33 -7.18 -8.35
N LYS A 203 18.00 -8.42 -7.95
CA LYS A 203 18.13 -9.60 -8.82
C LYS A 203 17.31 -9.51 -10.09
N ASN A 204 16.16 -8.84 -10.02
CA ASN A 204 15.24 -8.67 -11.14
C ASN A 204 15.23 -7.22 -11.67
N LEU A 205 16.11 -6.34 -11.15
CA LEU A 205 16.10 -4.89 -11.40
C LEU A 205 14.75 -4.25 -11.10
N THR A 206 14.02 -4.79 -10.13
CA THR A 206 12.71 -4.29 -9.71
C THR A 206 12.88 -2.95 -9.01
N PRO A 207 12.24 -1.86 -9.45
CA PRO A 207 12.22 -0.59 -8.75
C PRO A 207 11.51 -0.71 -7.41
N ILE A 208 12.04 -0.03 -6.39
CA ILE A 208 11.54 -0.10 -5.02
C ILE A 208 11.34 1.28 -4.40
N THR A 209 10.35 1.39 -3.51
CA THR A 209 10.28 2.46 -2.50
C THR A 209 10.42 1.83 -1.12
N LEU A 210 11.33 2.38 -0.33
CA LEU A 210 11.60 1.94 1.05
C LEU A 210 11.31 3.10 1.99
N GLU A 211 10.21 3.00 2.75
CA GLU A 211 9.87 3.91 3.84
C GLU A 211 10.40 3.31 5.15
N LEU A 212 11.46 3.89 5.68
CA LEU A 212 12.25 3.30 6.76
C LEU A 212 12.20 4.15 8.03
N GLY A 213 12.75 3.63 9.12
CA GLY A 213 12.84 4.34 10.38
C GLY A 213 13.78 5.55 10.31
N GLY A 214 13.52 6.53 11.17
CA GLY A 214 14.32 7.72 11.34
C GLY A 214 15.29 7.65 12.53
N LYS A 215 15.97 8.77 12.79
CA LYS A 215 16.89 8.97 13.93
C LYS A 215 16.42 10.09 14.85
N SER A 216 15.09 10.26 15.01
CA SER A 216 14.54 11.27 15.89
C SER A 216 14.95 10.98 17.33
N PRO A 217 15.55 11.94 18.06
CA PRO A 217 15.91 11.75 19.45
C PRO A 217 14.65 11.65 20.31
N CYS A 218 14.64 10.70 21.25
CA CYS A 218 13.61 10.59 22.27
C CYS A 218 14.28 10.89 23.63
N ILE A 219 13.87 12.00 24.26
CA ILE A 219 14.38 12.41 25.57
C ILE A 219 13.30 12.08 26.61
N VAL A 220 13.60 11.13 27.49
CA VAL A 220 12.71 10.76 28.60
C VAL A 220 13.28 11.33 29.90
N CYS A 221 12.52 12.22 30.51
CA CYS A 221 12.81 12.70 31.84
C CYS A 221 12.04 11.87 32.87
N LEU A 222 12.73 11.14 33.72
CA LEU A 222 12.15 10.23 34.71
C LEU A 222 11.15 10.94 35.64
N LEU A 223 11.40 12.20 35.95
CA LEU A 223 10.55 12.95 36.89
C LEU A 223 9.24 13.46 36.30
N TYR A 224 9.17 13.68 34.98
CA TYR A 224 8.03 14.36 34.37
C TYR A 224 7.32 13.57 33.27
N THR A 225 8.03 12.71 32.56
CA THR A 225 7.50 12.12 31.32
C THR A 225 7.17 10.64 31.40
N SER A 226 7.79 9.92 32.33
CA SER A 226 7.58 8.47 32.49
C SER A 226 7.75 8.07 33.94
N PRO A 227 6.77 8.36 34.82
CA PRO A 227 6.82 7.92 36.20
C PRO A 227 6.89 6.37 36.22
N SER A 228 7.97 5.85 36.76
CA SER A 228 8.18 4.41 36.97
C SER A 228 7.92 4.06 38.44
N PRO A 229 7.42 2.86 38.75
CA PRO A 229 7.33 2.41 40.15
C PRO A 229 8.66 2.47 40.91
N ARG A 230 9.80 2.51 40.20
CA ARG A 230 11.13 2.70 40.82
C ARG A 230 11.41 4.14 41.23
N ASP A 231 10.68 5.12 40.70
CA ASP A 231 10.86 6.54 41.03
C ASP A 231 10.21 6.90 42.38
N TRP A 232 9.50 5.95 43.00
CA TRP A 232 8.83 6.08 44.29
C TRP A 232 9.60 5.42 45.45
N LEU A 233 10.79 4.88 45.20
CA LEU A 233 11.69 4.30 46.16
C LEU A 233 12.92 5.17 46.36
#